data_2cb2b201445afa8851e94257859f70cd
#
_entry.id   2cb2b201445afa8851e94257859f70cd
#
_cell.length_a   1.000
_cell.length_b   1.000
_cell.length_c   1.000
_cell.angle_alpha   90.00
_cell.angle_beta   90.00
_cell.angle_gamma   90.00
#
_symmetry.space_group_name_H-M   'P 1'
#
loop_
_entity.id
_entity.type
_entity.pdbx_description
1 polymer ?
#
loop_
_entity_poly.entity_id
_entity_poly.type
_entity_poly.pdbx_seq_one_letter_code
_entity_poly.pdbx_strand_id
1 'polypeptide(L)'
;RCGMVNYLHKTVELETGMSEEKKYRLVTRSDFDGLVCAVLLKDMNMIDDIKFVHPKHMQDGKVEITERDITTNLPYVDGAHLVFDHHLSETIRNEGQRDNHIIEPDAMSAARVVYNYYGGRERFPKISEDMMEAVDKADAAQFSVDEILKPSGWVLLNYLMDPRTGLGRFRTFRISNYQLMMDLIDCCKDMTIEEIMELPDVKARVDLYFEQEELFREQLRRCSKLYRNLIVLDLRDEEVIHAGNRFMIYALNPQCNISIHILWGFQKQNTVFAVGKSIVNRSSKTNIGELMLKYGGGGHHAAGTCQIEHDRAEAVLKELIAKITHDG
;
A
#
# COMPACT_ATOMS: atom_id res chain seq x y z
N ARG A 1 -14.96 25.19 82.41
CA ARG A 1 -15.49 23.85 81.99
C ARG A 1 -15.42 23.81 80.50
N CYS A 2 -14.40 23.12 80.05
CA CYS A 2 -14.01 23.02 78.69
C CYS A 2 -14.67 21.81 78.05
N GLY A 3 -15.39 21.99 76.94
CA GLY A 3 -15.96 20.91 76.13
C GLY A 3 -15.03 20.61 74.97
N MET A 4 -14.51 19.39 74.90
CA MET A 4 -13.75 18.87 73.79
C MET A 4 -14.65 18.58 72.57
N VAL A 5 -14.27 19.14 71.45
CA VAL A 5 -14.88 18.81 70.16
C VAL A 5 -14.00 17.79 69.47
N ASN A 6 -14.55 16.58 69.24
CA ASN A 6 -13.94 15.51 68.51
C ASN A 6 -13.98 15.83 66.98
N TYR A 7 -12.81 15.99 66.34
CA TYR A 7 -12.68 15.98 64.88
C TYR A 7 -12.52 14.52 64.41
N LEU A 8 -13.54 14.00 63.78
CA LEU A 8 -13.51 12.78 62.97
C LEU A 8 -12.75 13.09 61.69
N HIS A 9 -11.55 12.54 61.56
CA HIS A 9 -10.87 12.43 60.27
C HIS A 9 -11.62 11.44 59.38
N LYS A 10 -12.33 11.95 58.38
CA LYS A 10 -12.71 11.16 57.20
C LYS A 10 -11.50 11.05 56.29
N THR A 11 -10.86 9.86 56.29
CA THR A 11 -9.96 9.44 55.24
C THR A 11 -10.75 9.30 53.97
N VAL A 12 -10.56 10.22 53.02
CA VAL A 12 -11.02 10.06 51.66
C VAL A 12 -10.03 9.09 50.99
N GLU A 13 -10.43 7.82 50.85
CA GLU A 13 -9.76 6.88 49.93
C GLU A 13 -9.96 7.43 48.51
N LEU A 14 -8.87 7.95 47.96
CA LEU A 14 -8.74 8.22 46.53
C LEU A 14 -8.69 6.83 45.85
N GLU A 15 -9.84 6.35 45.40
CA GLU A 15 -9.89 5.30 44.38
C GLU A 15 -9.20 5.84 43.12
N THR A 16 -7.95 5.52 42.94
CA THR A 16 -7.26 5.64 41.65
C THR A 16 -7.80 4.53 40.74
N GLY A 17 -9.02 4.70 40.29
CA GLY A 17 -9.53 3.96 39.13
C GLY A 17 -8.80 4.45 37.90
N MET A 18 -7.66 3.83 37.58
CA MET A 18 -7.14 3.86 36.22
C MET A 18 -8.17 3.12 35.37
N SER A 19 -9.06 3.86 34.70
CA SER A 19 -9.83 3.29 33.62
C SER A 19 -8.79 2.79 32.59
N GLU A 20 -8.75 1.49 32.34
CA GLU A 20 -8.02 0.96 31.20
C GLU A 20 -8.50 1.73 29.96
N GLU A 21 -7.59 2.51 29.35
CA GLU A 21 -7.91 3.22 28.12
C GLU A 21 -8.36 2.19 27.09
N LYS A 22 -9.56 2.37 26.53
CA LYS A 22 -10.14 1.47 25.53
C LYS A 22 -9.20 1.42 24.34
N LYS A 23 -8.59 0.26 24.07
CA LYS A 23 -7.75 0.04 22.90
C LYS A 23 -8.56 -0.52 21.74
N TYR A 24 -8.09 -0.23 20.54
CA TYR A 24 -8.74 -0.60 19.29
C TYR A 24 -7.91 -1.62 18.52
N ARG A 25 -8.56 -2.32 17.59
CA ARG A 25 -7.88 -3.09 16.56
C ARG A 25 -7.73 -2.21 15.32
N LEU A 26 -6.51 -2.10 14.78
CA LEU A 26 -6.29 -1.50 13.48
C LEU A 26 -6.57 -2.53 12.38
N VAL A 27 -7.41 -2.17 11.43
CA VAL A 27 -7.62 -2.92 10.18
C VAL A 27 -7.11 -2.08 9.03
N THR A 28 -6.08 -2.56 8.31
CA THR A 28 -5.38 -1.78 7.28
C THR A 28 -4.85 -2.66 6.15
N ARG A 29 -4.29 -2.03 5.11
CA ARG A 29 -3.63 -2.76 4.02
C ARG A 29 -2.26 -3.28 4.43
N SER A 30 -1.85 -4.38 3.79
CA SER A 30 -0.50 -4.94 3.95
C SER A 30 0.47 -4.25 2.98
N ASP A 31 0.74 -2.97 3.22
CA ASP A 31 1.68 -2.14 2.48
C ASP A 31 2.35 -1.12 3.41
N PHE A 32 3.23 -0.27 2.86
CA PHE A 32 3.99 0.68 3.66
C PHE A 32 3.11 1.74 4.32
N ASP A 33 2.04 2.19 3.65
CA ASP A 33 1.08 3.13 4.23
C ASP A 33 0.36 2.53 5.44
N GLY A 34 -0.12 1.28 5.32
CA GLY A 34 -0.72 0.56 6.45
C GLY A 34 0.25 0.34 7.61
N LEU A 35 1.52 0.07 7.32
CA LEU A 35 2.57 -0.05 8.34
C LEU A 35 2.76 1.27 9.09
N VAL A 36 2.89 2.40 8.38
CA VAL A 36 3.10 3.71 9.01
C VAL A 36 1.86 4.16 9.80
N CYS A 37 0.63 3.88 9.32
CA CYS A 37 -0.59 4.07 10.12
C CYS A 37 -0.51 3.32 11.46
N ALA A 38 -0.04 2.07 11.44
CA ALA A 38 0.15 1.28 12.66
C ALA A 38 1.20 1.89 13.59
N VAL A 39 2.32 2.38 13.06
CA VAL A 39 3.37 3.08 13.84
C VAL A 39 2.77 4.28 14.58
N LEU A 40 2.02 5.14 13.89
CA LEU A 40 1.42 6.33 14.47
C LEU A 40 0.40 5.99 15.56
N LEU A 41 -0.52 5.07 15.29
CA LEU A 41 -1.57 4.68 16.25
C LEU A 41 -0.99 3.93 17.46
N LYS A 42 0.10 3.17 17.25
CA LYS A 42 0.82 2.49 18.33
C LYS A 42 1.63 3.46 19.19
N ASP A 43 2.23 4.50 18.59
CA ASP A 43 2.90 5.58 19.33
C ASP A 43 1.94 6.32 20.28
N MET A 44 0.67 6.42 19.90
CA MET A 44 -0.40 6.98 20.74
C MET A 44 -0.99 5.99 21.75
N ASN A 45 -0.52 4.74 21.79
CA ASN A 45 -1.07 3.66 22.61
C ASN A 45 -2.57 3.35 22.34
N MET A 46 -3.05 3.67 21.14
CA MET A 46 -4.48 3.52 20.78
C MET A 46 -4.85 2.11 20.35
N ILE A 47 -3.90 1.32 19.87
CA ILE A 47 -4.15 -0.01 19.31
C ILE A 47 -3.41 -1.11 20.07
N ASP A 48 -4.04 -2.27 20.20
CA ASP A 48 -3.47 -3.50 20.80
C ASP A 48 -3.48 -4.69 19.84
N ASP A 49 -4.19 -4.58 18.71
CA ASP A 49 -4.29 -5.63 17.68
C ASP A 49 -4.24 -5.02 16.29
N ILE A 50 -3.71 -5.76 15.32
CA ILE A 50 -3.56 -5.31 13.93
C ILE A 50 -3.96 -6.43 12.99
N LYS A 51 -4.83 -6.10 12.02
CA LYS A 51 -5.26 -7.00 10.96
C LYS A 51 -4.99 -6.41 9.59
N PHE A 52 -4.12 -7.06 8.81
CA PHE A 52 -3.89 -6.70 7.42
C PHE A 52 -4.93 -7.36 6.51
N VAL A 53 -5.58 -6.57 5.65
CA VAL A 53 -6.62 -7.04 4.74
C VAL A 53 -6.45 -6.49 3.34
N HIS A 54 -7.00 -7.20 2.36
CA HIS A 54 -7.08 -6.72 0.98
C HIS A 54 -8.35 -5.86 0.80
N PRO A 55 -8.28 -4.69 0.11
CA PRO A 55 -9.44 -3.79 -0.07
C PRO A 55 -10.68 -4.50 -0.60
N LYS A 56 -10.51 -5.46 -1.52
CA LYS A 56 -11.63 -6.24 -2.05
C LYS A 56 -12.35 -7.07 -0.97
N HIS A 57 -11.65 -7.59 0.01
CA HIS A 57 -12.29 -8.33 1.11
C HIS A 57 -13.15 -7.42 1.98
N MET A 58 -12.78 -6.15 2.13
CA MET A 58 -13.63 -5.14 2.78
C MET A 58 -14.91 -4.89 1.97
N GLN A 59 -14.76 -4.65 0.66
CA GLN A 59 -15.89 -4.39 -0.25
C GLN A 59 -16.85 -5.57 -0.33
N ASP A 60 -16.33 -6.80 -0.28
CA ASP A 60 -17.11 -8.04 -0.35
C ASP A 60 -17.76 -8.41 1.02
N GLY A 61 -17.56 -7.61 2.08
CA GLY A 61 -18.08 -7.89 3.42
C GLY A 61 -17.48 -9.13 4.10
N LYS A 62 -16.28 -9.54 3.68
CA LYS A 62 -15.58 -10.72 4.23
C LYS A 62 -14.82 -10.44 5.52
N VAL A 63 -14.75 -9.18 5.93
CA VAL A 63 -14.08 -8.74 7.14
C VAL A 63 -15.13 -8.16 8.07
N GLU A 64 -15.29 -8.77 9.22
CA GLU A 64 -16.15 -8.24 10.27
C GLU A 64 -15.52 -6.98 10.86
N ILE A 65 -16.26 -5.86 10.85
CA ILE A 65 -15.88 -4.57 11.39
C ILE A 65 -16.84 -4.20 12.51
N THR A 66 -16.30 -3.72 13.61
CA THR A 66 -17.01 -3.37 14.82
C THR A 66 -16.57 -2.00 15.36
N GLU A 67 -17.27 -1.50 16.37
CA GLU A 67 -16.88 -0.26 17.10
C GLU A 67 -15.52 -0.35 17.85
N ARG A 68 -14.87 -1.52 17.85
CA ARG A 68 -13.51 -1.72 18.32
C ARG A 68 -12.46 -1.47 17.22
N ASP A 69 -12.88 -1.25 15.98
CA ASP A 69 -11.97 -1.17 14.86
C ASP A 69 -11.70 0.28 14.42
N ILE A 70 -10.44 0.59 14.20
CA ILE A 70 -9.99 1.74 13.42
C ILE A 70 -9.55 1.18 12.06
N THR A 71 -10.05 1.74 10.96
CA THR A 71 -9.64 1.34 9.62
C THR A 71 -8.84 2.44 8.93
N THR A 72 -7.81 2.07 8.18
CA THR A 72 -6.98 3.02 7.41
C THR A 72 -6.71 2.47 6.01
N ASN A 73 -6.68 3.35 5.01
CA ASN A 73 -6.36 3.01 3.61
C ASN A 73 -7.23 1.86 3.04
N LEU A 74 -8.50 1.81 3.45
CA LEU A 74 -9.47 0.80 3.06
C LEU A 74 -10.83 1.46 2.77
N PRO A 75 -11.65 0.88 1.89
CA PRO A 75 -13.01 1.36 1.66
C PRO A 75 -13.81 1.44 2.96
N TYR A 76 -14.63 2.49 3.07
CA TYR A 76 -15.50 2.69 4.23
C TYR A 76 -16.45 1.50 4.44
N VAL A 77 -16.57 1.06 5.68
CA VAL A 77 -17.54 0.06 6.14
C VAL A 77 -18.20 0.57 7.41
N ASP A 78 -19.53 0.47 7.49
CA ASP A 78 -20.29 0.85 8.69
C ASP A 78 -19.85 0.02 9.91
N GLY A 79 -19.94 0.63 11.08
CA GLY A 79 -19.63 -0.01 12.36
C GLY A 79 -18.22 0.24 12.90
N ALA A 80 -17.30 0.76 12.10
CA ALA A 80 -15.97 1.15 12.58
C ALA A 80 -16.03 2.32 13.56
N HIS A 81 -15.10 2.34 14.54
CA HIS A 81 -14.92 3.48 15.44
C HIS A 81 -14.46 4.72 14.68
N LEU A 82 -13.36 4.60 13.92
CA LEU A 82 -12.82 5.65 13.05
C LEU A 82 -12.36 5.05 11.73
N VAL A 83 -12.48 5.81 10.66
CA VAL A 83 -12.03 5.47 9.31
C VAL A 83 -11.17 6.59 8.78
N PHE A 84 -9.91 6.31 8.44
CA PHE A 84 -8.99 7.27 7.82
C PHE A 84 -8.72 6.88 6.38
N ASP A 85 -8.98 7.80 5.46
CA ASP A 85 -8.78 7.57 4.03
C ASP A 85 -8.39 8.86 3.30
N HIS A 86 -7.77 8.72 2.14
CA HIS A 86 -7.38 9.82 1.25
C HIS A 86 -7.86 9.61 -0.20
N HIS A 87 -8.57 8.51 -0.48
CA HIS A 87 -9.02 8.22 -1.84
C HIS A 87 -10.23 9.08 -2.22
N LEU A 88 -10.08 9.88 -3.28
CA LEU A 88 -11.17 10.71 -3.82
C LEU A 88 -12.41 9.88 -4.20
N SER A 89 -12.23 8.64 -4.63
CA SER A 89 -13.34 7.72 -4.95
C SER A 89 -14.27 7.45 -3.76
N GLU A 90 -13.75 7.50 -2.56
CA GLU A 90 -14.56 7.32 -1.34
C GLU A 90 -15.41 8.56 -1.02
N THR A 91 -14.99 9.77 -1.39
CA THR A 91 -15.84 10.96 -1.28
C THR A 91 -17.03 10.92 -2.23
N ILE A 92 -16.85 10.32 -3.41
CA ILE A 92 -17.90 10.18 -4.43
C ILE A 92 -18.86 9.03 -4.08
N ARG A 93 -18.33 7.93 -3.54
CA ARG A 93 -19.12 6.74 -3.17
C ARG A 93 -19.99 6.97 -1.94
N ASN A 94 -19.51 7.73 -0.97
CA ASN A 94 -20.17 7.97 0.29
C ASN A 94 -21.00 9.25 0.22
N GLU A 95 -22.29 9.11 -0.14
CA GLU A 95 -23.25 10.20 -0.07
C GLU A 95 -23.51 10.56 1.41
N GLY A 96 -22.95 11.70 1.83
CA GLY A 96 -23.13 12.26 3.16
C GLY A 96 -21.85 12.26 4.02
N GLN A 97 -21.71 13.32 4.81
CA GLN A 97 -20.64 13.46 5.80
C GLN A 97 -20.93 12.52 6.98
N ARG A 98 -19.94 11.75 7.41
CA ARG A 98 -20.00 10.86 8.57
C ARG A 98 -18.96 11.32 9.58
N ASP A 99 -19.36 11.43 10.83
CA ASP A 99 -18.50 11.95 11.89
C ASP A 99 -17.27 11.08 12.18
N ASN A 100 -17.37 9.79 11.87
CA ASN A 100 -16.27 8.82 12.04
C ASN A 100 -15.44 8.58 10.78
N HIS A 101 -15.70 9.28 9.67
CA HIS A 101 -14.96 9.14 8.41
C HIS A 101 -14.09 10.39 8.20
N ILE A 102 -12.82 10.27 8.55
CA ILE A 102 -11.81 11.30 8.35
C ILE A 102 -11.17 11.08 6.99
N ILE A 103 -11.51 11.95 6.04
CA ILE A 103 -11.02 11.86 4.67
C ILE A 103 -10.38 13.17 4.25
N GLU A 104 -9.14 13.08 3.77
CA GLU A 104 -8.37 14.21 3.22
C GLU A 104 -7.90 13.83 1.80
N PRO A 105 -8.68 14.13 0.74
CA PRO A 105 -8.35 13.72 -0.63
C PRO A 105 -7.05 14.33 -1.17
N ASP A 106 -6.59 15.43 -0.58
CA ASP A 106 -5.32 16.09 -0.94
C ASP A 106 -4.11 15.49 -0.20
N ALA A 107 -4.33 14.65 0.81
CA ALA A 107 -3.26 13.94 1.47
C ALA A 107 -2.68 12.86 0.56
N MET A 108 -1.37 12.67 0.61
CA MET A 108 -0.67 11.74 -0.26
C MET A 108 -0.73 10.28 0.23
N SER A 109 -1.12 10.07 1.50
CA SER A 109 -1.23 8.75 2.13
C SER A 109 -2.26 8.77 3.26
N ALA A 110 -2.82 7.62 3.63
CA ALA A 110 -3.68 7.52 4.82
C ALA A 110 -2.88 7.76 6.11
N ALA A 111 -1.60 7.42 6.14
CA ALA A 111 -0.69 7.75 7.24
C ALA A 111 -0.60 9.28 7.43
N ARG A 112 -0.56 10.06 6.33
CA ARG A 112 -0.58 11.53 6.40
C ARG A 112 -1.89 12.04 6.99
N VAL A 113 -3.04 11.46 6.65
CA VAL A 113 -4.34 11.80 7.25
C VAL A 113 -4.33 11.56 8.76
N VAL A 114 -3.87 10.38 9.20
CA VAL A 114 -3.72 10.07 10.64
C VAL A 114 -2.81 11.07 11.33
N TYR A 115 -1.63 11.33 10.74
CA TYR A 115 -0.65 12.27 11.27
C TYR A 115 -1.23 13.68 11.46
N ASN A 116 -1.89 14.22 10.44
CA ASN A 116 -2.50 15.55 10.47
C ASN A 116 -3.65 15.63 11.49
N TYR A 117 -4.53 14.64 11.48
CA TYR A 117 -5.72 14.60 12.36
C TYR A 117 -5.36 14.69 13.83
N TYR A 118 -4.28 14.02 14.25
CA TYR A 118 -3.84 14.04 15.64
C TYR A 118 -2.86 15.17 15.98
N GLY A 119 -2.55 16.09 15.07
CA GLY A 119 -1.78 17.30 15.37
C GLY A 119 -0.34 17.30 14.82
N GLY A 120 0.00 16.40 13.92
CA GLY A 120 1.25 16.42 13.16
C GLY A 120 2.50 16.37 14.04
N ARG A 121 3.51 17.18 13.70
CA ARG A 121 4.80 17.20 14.38
C ARG A 121 4.74 17.44 15.88
N GLU A 122 3.78 18.22 16.33
CA GLU A 122 3.62 18.51 17.76
C GLU A 122 3.22 17.27 18.55
N ARG A 123 2.35 16.44 17.98
CA ARG A 123 1.89 15.17 18.59
C ARG A 123 2.90 14.05 18.42
N PHE A 124 3.64 14.04 17.30
CA PHE A 124 4.57 12.99 16.92
C PHE A 124 6.03 13.48 16.86
N PRO A 125 6.60 14.03 17.93
CA PRO A 125 7.94 14.64 17.88
C PRO A 125 9.06 13.63 17.60
N LYS A 126 8.84 12.34 17.86
CA LYS A 126 9.81 11.26 17.68
C LYS A 126 9.69 10.56 16.32
N ILE A 127 8.56 10.72 15.64
CA ILE A 127 8.35 10.09 14.33
C ILE A 127 9.23 10.77 13.28
N SER A 128 9.96 9.97 12.51
CA SER A 128 10.86 10.44 11.46
C SER A 128 10.06 11.14 10.35
N GLU A 129 10.43 12.39 10.04
CA GLU A 129 9.85 13.09 8.89
C GLU A 129 10.22 12.42 7.57
N ASP A 130 11.44 11.88 7.46
CA ASP A 130 11.89 11.12 6.27
C ASP A 130 10.99 9.89 6.02
N MET A 131 10.52 9.22 7.08
CA MET A 131 9.56 8.13 6.97
C MET A 131 8.20 8.64 6.47
N MET A 132 7.72 9.77 7.00
CA MET A 132 6.45 10.38 6.56
C MET A 132 6.51 10.85 5.10
N GLU A 133 7.61 11.45 4.67
CA GLU A 133 7.83 11.82 3.26
C GLU A 133 7.91 10.58 2.36
N ALA A 134 8.57 9.53 2.83
CA ALA A 134 8.70 8.29 2.07
C ALA A 134 7.37 7.56 1.89
N VAL A 135 6.51 7.51 2.91
CA VAL A 135 5.18 6.88 2.77
C VAL A 135 4.28 7.70 1.83
N ASP A 136 4.31 9.02 1.91
CA ASP A 136 3.59 9.90 1.00
C ASP A 136 4.02 9.66 -0.46
N LYS A 137 5.34 9.64 -0.70
CA LYS A 137 5.92 9.36 -2.00
C LYS A 137 5.54 7.97 -2.53
N ALA A 138 5.57 6.96 -1.67
CA ALA A 138 5.26 5.59 -2.03
C ALA A 138 3.79 5.40 -2.44
N ASP A 139 2.87 5.92 -1.65
CA ASP A 139 1.44 5.77 -1.92
C ASP A 139 0.98 6.61 -3.12
N ALA A 140 1.51 7.82 -3.27
CA ALA A 140 1.29 8.67 -4.45
C ALA A 140 2.09 8.23 -5.69
N ALA A 141 2.92 7.18 -5.59
CA ALA A 141 3.81 6.69 -6.65
C ALA A 141 4.69 7.79 -7.27
N GLN A 142 5.27 8.66 -6.44
CA GLN A 142 6.08 9.80 -6.86
C GLN A 142 7.58 9.53 -6.76
N PHE A 143 8.02 8.38 -7.26
CA PHE A 143 9.44 8.02 -7.31
C PHE A 143 10.14 8.65 -8.51
N SER A 144 11.37 9.13 -8.28
CA SER A 144 12.29 9.51 -9.34
C SER A 144 12.83 8.28 -10.08
N VAL A 145 13.38 8.48 -11.27
CA VAL A 145 14.04 7.41 -12.02
C VAL A 145 15.19 6.79 -11.22
N ASP A 146 15.97 7.60 -10.52
CA ASP A 146 17.08 7.12 -9.68
C ASP A 146 16.57 6.26 -8.50
N GLU A 147 15.49 6.65 -7.84
CA GLU A 147 14.88 5.86 -6.76
C GLU A 147 14.27 4.54 -7.25
N ILE A 148 13.85 4.48 -8.51
CA ILE A 148 13.39 3.24 -9.12
C ILE A 148 14.59 2.33 -9.47
N LEU A 149 15.66 2.90 -10.04
CA LEU A 149 16.81 2.14 -10.54
C LEU A 149 17.82 1.78 -9.45
N LYS A 150 17.92 2.59 -8.40
CA LYS A 150 18.88 2.44 -7.29
C LYS A 150 18.21 2.75 -5.95
N PRO A 151 17.20 1.97 -5.55
CA PRO A 151 16.48 2.24 -4.33
C PRO A 151 17.37 2.06 -3.10
N SER A 152 17.16 2.91 -2.09
CA SER A 152 17.84 2.84 -0.80
C SER A 152 16.92 3.32 0.32
N GLY A 153 17.30 3.07 1.56
CA GLY A 153 16.59 3.56 2.74
C GLY A 153 15.10 3.22 2.73
N TRP A 154 14.26 4.17 3.07
CA TRP A 154 12.81 4.01 3.14
C TRP A 154 12.19 3.59 1.80
N VAL A 155 12.71 4.07 0.68
CA VAL A 155 12.22 3.67 -0.65
C VAL A 155 12.46 2.20 -0.91
N LEU A 156 13.65 1.69 -0.57
CA LEU A 156 13.94 0.26 -0.68
C LEU A 156 13.05 -0.55 0.26
N LEU A 157 12.89 -0.12 1.52
CA LEU A 157 12.01 -0.79 2.46
C LEU A 157 10.57 -0.89 1.93
N ASN A 158 10.04 0.18 1.33
CA ASN A 158 8.74 0.14 0.67
C ASN A 158 8.68 -0.94 -0.42
N TYR A 159 9.71 -1.07 -1.28
CA TYR A 159 9.72 -2.11 -2.31
C TYR A 159 9.81 -3.52 -1.73
N LEU A 160 10.52 -3.72 -0.63
CA LEU A 160 10.57 -5.01 0.07
C LEU A 160 9.20 -5.39 0.64
N MET A 161 8.42 -4.41 1.08
CA MET A 161 7.08 -4.63 1.67
C MET A 161 5.96 -4.68 0.64
N ASP A 162 6.15 -4.15 -0.56
CA ASP A 162 5.13 -4.19 -1.63
C ASP A 162 4.94 -5.64 -2.14
N PRO A 163 3.74 -6.23 -1.97
CA PRO A 163 3.47 -7.59 -2.44
C PRO A 163 3.73 -7.77 -3.94
N ARG A 164 3.60 -6.69 -4.72
CA ARG A 164 3.78 -6.68 -6.18
C ARG A 164 5.23 -6.82 -6.60
N THR A 165 6.19 -6.58 -5.70
CA THR A 165 7.61 -6.88 -5.93
C THR A 165 7.85 -8.38 -6.09
N GLY A 166 7.05 -9.20 -5.43
CA GLY A 166 7.07 -10.65 -5.60
C GLY A 166 7.99 -11.40 -4.64
N LEU A 167 8.63 -10.74 -3.68
CA LEU A 167 9.50 -11.40 -2.69
C LEU A 167 8.74 -12.41 -1.80
N GLY A 168 7.45 -12.21 -1.58
CA GLY A 168 6.60 -13.14 -0.81
C GLY A 168 6.45 -14.55 -1.42
N ARG A 169 6.88 -14.76 -2.69
CA ARG A 169 6.89 -16.07 -3.33
C ARG A 169 8.04 -16.97 -2.85
N PHE A 170 9.10 -16.37 -2.30
CA PHE A 170 10.25 -17.10 -1.78
C PHE A 170 9.96 -17.61 -0.37
N ARG A 171 10.17 -18.91 -0.14
CA ARG A 171 9.87 -19.59 1.12
C ARG A 171 11.09 -19.84 2.00
N THR A 172 12.22 -19.22 1.66
CA THR A 172 13.52 -19.41 2.33
C THR A 172 13.75 -18.47 3.50
N PHE A 173 12.87 -17.48 3.72
CA PHE A 173 13.00 -16.55 4.82
C PHE A 173 12.70 -17.19 6.18
N ARG A 174 13.44 -16.80 7.20
CA ARG A 174 13.28 -17.26 8.58
C ARG A 174 11.88 -16.94 9.14
N ILE A 175 11.37 -15.76 8.84
CA ILE A 175 10.03 -15.30 9.23
C ILE A 175 9.21 -14.93 8.01
N SER A 176 7.87 -14.99 8.13
CA SER A 176 6.96 -14.58 7.08
C SER A 176 7.01 -13.05 6.85
N ASN A 177 6.53 -12.59 5.69
CA ASN A 177 6.39 -11.14 5.45
C ASN A 177 5.40 -10.50 6.42
N TYR A 178 4.36 -11.22 6.85
CA TYR A 178 3.44 -10.75 7.88
C TYR A 178 4.17 -10.50 9.19
N GLN A 179 4.98 -11.46 9.65
CA GLN A 179 5.76 -11.31 10.89
C GLN A 179 6.76 -10.16 10.78
N LEU A 180 7.43 -10.04 9.64
CA LEU A 180 8.35 -8.92 9.41
C LEU A 180 7.63 -7.57 9.48
N MET A 181 6.44 -7.44 8.89
CA MET A 181 5.65 -6.21 9.01
C MET A 181 5.30 -5.89 10.45
N MET A 182 4.89 -6.88 11.23
CA MET A 182 4.60 -6.70 12.66
C MET A 182 5.83 -6.23 13.44
N ASP A 183 6.98 -6.84 13.19
CA ASP A 183 8.25 -6.46 13.83
C ASP A 183 8.69 -5.03 13.41
N LEU A 184 8.53 -4.69 12.13
CA LEU A 184 8.88 -3.37 11.61
C LEU A 184 8.04 -2.23 12.17
N ILE A 185 6.80 -2.46 12.59
CA ILE A 185 5.97 -1.44 13.22
C ILE A 185 6.66 -0.89 14.48
N ASP A 186 7.25 -1.77 15.30
CA ASP A 186 7.99 -1.35 16.48
C ASP A 186 9.36 -0.77 16.11
N CYS A 187 10.08 -1.37 15.16
CA CYS A 187 11.36 -0.87 14.68
C CYS A 187 11.26 0.54 14.08
N CYS A 188 10.28 0.79 13.21
CA CYS A 188 10.11 2.10 12.55
C CYS A 188 9.77 3.24 13.52
N LYS A 189 9.30 2.91 14.72
CA LYS A 189 9.06 3.91 15.76
C LYS A 189 10.35 4.38 16.43
N ASP A 190 11.27 3.45 16.71
CA ASP A 190 12.39 3.66 17.64
C ASP A 190 13.77 3.61 16.98
N MET A 191 13.88 3.13 15.73
CA MET A 191 15.13 2.94 15.00
C MET A 191 15.25 3.86 13.78
N THR A 192 16.48 4.19 13.39
CA THR A 192 16.75 4.85 12.11
C THR A 192 16.60 3.86 10.95
N ILE A 193 16.45 4.37 9.73
CA ILE A 193 16.34 3.50 8.56
C ILE A 193 17.63 2.70 8.33
N GLU A 194 18.79 3.27 8.64
CA GLU A 194 20.08 2.59 8.54
C GLU A 194 20.14 1.36 9.47
N GLU A 195 19.67 1.53 10.71
CA GLU A 195 19.58 0.43 11.68
C GLU A 195 18.58 -0.64 11.23
N ILE A 196 17.42 -0.24 10.69
CA ILE A 196 16.40 -1.16 10.18
C ILE A 196 16.95 -1.98 9.02
N MET A 197 17.71 -1.37 8.11
CA MET A 197 18.29 -2.05 6.93
C MET A 197 19.32 -3.12 7.32
N GLU A 198 19.94 -3.00 8.50
CA GLU A 198 20.90 -3.99 9.02
C GLU A 198 20.23 -5.13 9.81
N LEU A 199 18.92 -5.06 10.08
CA LEU A 199 18.20 -6.16 10.73
C LEU A 199 18.29 -7.43 9.86
N PRO A 200 18.60 -8.60 10.46
CA PRO A 200 18.85 -9.82 9.68
C PRO A 200 17.73 -10.21 8.73
N ASP A 201 16.47 -10.05 9.12
CA ASP A 201 15.31 -10.41 8.30
C ASP A 201 15.02 -9.37 7.21
N VAL A 202 15.39 -8.12 7.41
CA VAL A 202 15.36 -7.06 6.38
C VAL A 202 16.49 -7.30 5.40
N LYS A 203 17.72 -7.48 5.88
CA LYS A 203 18.92 -7.71 5.08
C LYS A 203 18.78 -8.93 4.16
N ALA A 204 18.22 -10.02 4.65
CA ALA A 204 17.96 -11.20 3.83
C ALA A 204 17.03 -10.89 2.62
N ARG A 205 16.07 -9.97 2.79
CA ARG A 205 15.20 -9.52 1.70
C ARG A 205 15.89 -8.53 0.77
N VAL A 206 16.73 -7.65 1.32
CA VAL A 206 17.57 -6.74 0.52
C VAL A 206 18.50 -7.53 -0.38
N ASP A 207 19.20 -8.52 0.16
CA ASP A 207 20.13 -9.36 -0.60
C ASP A 207 19.38 -10.10 -1.73
N LEU A 208 18.22 -10.68 -1.44
CA LEU A 208 17.40 -11.35 -2.46
C LEU A 208 16.85 -10.35 -3.50
N TYR A 209 16.43 -9.17 -3.07
CA TYR A 209 15.93 -8.14 -3.99
C TYR A 209 16.99 -7.80 -5.05
N PHE A 210 18.23 -7.53 -4.63
CA PHE A 210 19.32 -7.20 -5.56
C PHE A 210 19.80 -8.40 -6.36
N GLU A 211 19.77 -9.62 -5.80
CA GLU A 211 20.02 -10.84 -6.57
C GLU A 211 19.01 -11.02 -7.72
N GLN A 212 17.73 -10.77 -7.44
CA GLN A 212 16.67 -10.88 -8.43
C GLN A 212 16.62 -9.71 -9.42
N GLU A 213 17.12 -8.54 -9.04
CA GLU A 213 16.98 -7.31 -9.81
C GLU A 213 17.57 -7.42 -11.21
N GLU A 214 18.77 -7.97 -11.37
CA GLU A 214 19.42 -8.10 -12.68
C GLU A 214 18.66 -9.09 -13.57
N LEU A 215 18.24 -10.21 -13.01
CA LEU A 215 17.41 -11.20 -13.70
C LEU A 215 16.06 -10.58 -14.14
N PHE A 216 15.47 -9.77 -13.28
CA PHE A 216 14.25 -9.05 -13.59
C PHE A 216 14.43 -8.01 -14.70
N ARG A 217 15.53 -7.23 -14.67
CA ARG A 217 15.87 -6.26 -15.72
C ARG A 217 16.06 -6.95 -17.07
N GLU A 218 16.74 -8.07 -17.09
CA GLU A 218 16.95 -8.86 -18.30
C GLU A 218 15.63 -9.41 -18.83
N GLN A 219 14.77 -9.94 -17.95
CA GLN A 219 13.43 -10.42 -18.31
C GLN A 219 12.59 -9.29 -18.91
N LEU A 220 12.58 -8.09 -18.29
CA LEU A 220 11.88 -6.93 -18.85
C LEU A 220 12.36 -6.59 -20.27
N ARG A 221 13.68 -6.60 -20.52
CA ARG A 221 14.23 -6.29 -21.85
C ARG A 221 13.84 -7.36 -22.89
N ARG A 222 13.95 -8.62 -22.52
CA ARG A 222 13.74 -9.75 -23.42
C ARG A 222 12.26 -9.97 -23.76
N CYS A 223 11.38 -9.77 -22.79
CA CYS A 223 9.93 -10.03 -22.93
C CYS A 223 9.12 -8.81 -23.33
N SER A 224 9.75 -7.64 -23.53
CA SER A 224 9.06 -6.40 -23.87
C SER A 224 9.14 -6.07 -25.36
N LYS A 225 8.03 -5.49 -25.86
CA LYS A 225 7.94 -4.92 -27.21
C LYS A 225 7.37 -3.50 -27.16
N LEU A 226 8.00 -2.59 -27.90
CA LEU A 226 7.61 -1.18 -27.96
C LEU A 226 6.65 -0.91 -29.09
N TYR A 227 5.62 -0.11 -28.81
CA TYR A 227 4.61 0.38 -29.77
C TYR A 227 4.38 1.86 -29.52
N ARG A 228 5.16 2.75 -30.15
CA ARG A 228 5.08 4.21 -29.94
C ARG A 228 5.21 4.59 -28.45
N ASN A 229 4.13 5.01 -27.81
CA ASN A 229 4.05 5.39 -26.40
C ASN A 229 3.77 4.21 -25.45
N LEU A 230 3.52 3.02 -25.97
CA LEU A 230 3.13 1.82 -25.24
C LEU A 230 4.29 0.81 -25.19
N ILE A 231 4.51 0.19 -24.03
CA ILE A 231 5.33 -1.00 -23.88
C ILE A 231 4.47 -2.20 -23.50
N VAL A 232 4.63 -3.30 -24.21
CA VAL A 232 3.94 -4.56 -23.97
C VAL A 232 4.95 -5.57 -23.44
N LEU A 233 4.74 -6.07 -22.23
CA LEU A 233 5.52 -7.09 -21.55
C LEU A 233 4.73 -8.41 -21.57
N ASP A 234 5.17 -9.39 -22.38
CA ASP A 234 4.53 -10.71 -22.45
C ASP A 234 5.33 -11.74 -21.65
N LEU A 235 4.76 -12.18 -20.53
CA LEU A 235 5.40 -13.14 -19.62
C LEU A 235 4.81 -14.55 -19.71
N ARG A 236 3.97 -14.84 -20.72
CA ARG A 236 3.28 -16.14 -20.84
C ARG A 236 4.24 -17.29 -21.12
N ASP A 237 5.34 -17.03 -21.80
CA ASP A 237 6.36 -18.04 -22.13
C ASP A 237 7.45 -18.20 -21.06
N GLU A 238 7.35 -17.43 -19.98
CA GLU A 238 8.31 -17.49 -18.87
C GLU A 238 7.93 -18.57 -17.86
N GLU A 239 8.88 -19.45 -17.53
CA GLU A 239 8.72 -20.44 -16.47
C GLU A 239 8.77 -19.79 -15.08
N VAL A 240 9.62 -18.77 -14.93
CA VAL A 240 9.83 -18.02 -13.70
C VAL A 240 9.67 -16.53 -13.97
N ILE A 241 8.80 -15.89 -13.19
CA ILE A 241 8.69 -14.43 -13.16
C ILE A 241 9.57 -13.95 -12.00
N HIS A 242 10.64 -13.22 -12.33
CA HIS A 242 11.58 -12.71 -11.34
C HIS A 242 10.95 -11.61 -10.46
N ALA A 243 11.45 -11.49 -9.23
CA ALA A 243 11.02 -10.41 -8.33
C ALA A 243 11.69 -9.09 -8.70
N GLY A 244 10.96 -8.01 -8.62
CA GLY A 244 11.50 -6.68 -8.90
C GLY A 244 10.49 -5.57 -8.74
N ASN A 245 10.99 -4.35 -8.74
CA ASN A 245 10.18 -3.15 -8.66
C ASN A 245 9.30 -2.99 -9.91
N ARG A 246 8.00 -2.98 -9.75
CA ARG A 246 7.01 -2.86 -10.83
C ARG A 246 7.16 -1.61 -11.70
N PHE A 247 7.83 -0.57 -11.20
CA PHE A 247 8.07 0.68 -11.95
C PHE A 247 9.34 0.63 -12.81
N MET A 248 10.16 -0.41 -12.67
CA MET A 248 11.41 -0.59 -13.41
C MET A 248 11.19 -0.51 -14.92
N ILE A 249 10.10 -1.07 -15.43
CA ILE A 249 9.77 -1.04 -16.85
C ILE A 249 9.70 0.37 -17.41
N TYR A 250 9.20 1.33 -16.63
CA TYR A 250 9.10 2.74 -17.03
C TYR A 250 10.43 3.49 -16.91
N ALA A 251 11.21 3.18 -15.89
CA ALA A 251 12.55 3.77 -15.74
C ALA A 251 13.50 3.33 -16.85
N LEU A 252 13.37 2.08 -17.32
CA LEU A 252 14.13 1.54 -18.46
C LEU A 252 13.60 2.04 -19.83
N ASN A 253 12.34 2.48 -19.89
CA ASN A 253 11.67 2.91 -21.11
C ASN A 253 10.93 4.25 -20.90
N PRO A 254 11.65 5.36 -20.60
CA PRO A 254 11.03 6.63 -20.24
C PRO A 254 10.23 7.29 -21.38
N GLN A 255 10.41 6.85 -22.62
CA GLN A 255 9.61 7.26 -23.77
C GLN A 255 8.19 6.70 -23.75
N CYS A 256 7.94 5.60 -22.99
CA CYS A 256 6.62 5.00 -22.86
C CYS A 256 5.86 5.61 -21.68
N ASN A 257 4.59 5.94 -21.92
CA ASN A 257 3.71 6.51 -20.90
C ASN A 257 2.66 5.52 -20.36
N ILE A 258 2.64 4.29 -20.90
CA ILE A 258 1.69 3.24 -20.54
C ILE A 258 2.27 1.86 -20.85
N SER A 259 1.89 0.85 -20.07
CA SER A 259 2.29 -0.54 -20.29
C SER A 259 1.09 -1.49 -20.30
N ILE A 260 1.24 -2.61 -21.02
CA ILE A 260 0.41 -3.81 -20.90
C ILE A 260 1.31 -4.95 -20.44
N HIS A 261 0.97 -5.58 -19.30
CA HIS A 261 1.59 -6.83 -18.88
C HIS A 261 0.64 -7.98 -19.22
N ILE A 262 1.13 -8.98 -19.94
CA ILE A 262 0.38 -10.16 -20.35
C ILE A 262 0.83 -11.35 -19.51
N LEU A 263 -0.12 -11.94 -18.80
CA LEU A 263 0.11 -13.02 -17.85
C LEU A 263 -0.92 -14.15 -18.07
N TRP A 264 -0.58 -15.35 -17.68
CA TRP A 264 -1.60 -16.37 -17.50
C TRP A 264 -2.46 -16.08 -16.27
N GLY A 265 -3.77 -16.25 -16.40
CA GLY A 265 -4.68 -16.29 -15.26
C GLY A 265 -4.47 -17.54 -14.40
N PHE A 266 -5.27 -17.67 -13.34
CA PHE A 266 -5.19 -18.79 -12.42
C PHE A 266 -5.24 -20.14 -13.17
N GLN A 267 -4.26 -21.02 -12.91
CA GLN A 267 -4.11 -22.33 -13.60
C GLN A 267 -4.14 -22.22 -15.15
N LYS A 268 -3.71 -21.10 -15.70
CA LYS A 268 -3.73 -20.84 -17.15
C LYS A 268 -5.13 -20.93 -17.80
N GLN A 269 -6.20 -20.64 -17.04
CA GLN A 269 -7.58 -20.71 -17.55
C GLN A 269 -7.90 -19.61 -18.58
N ASN A 270 -7.23 -18.49 -18.49
CA ASN A 270 -7.40 -17.34 -19.38
C ASN A 270 -6.11 -16.51 -19.48
N THR A 271 -6.12 -15.50 -20.33
CA THR A 271 -5.06 -14.50 -20.44
C THR A 271 -5.46 -13.23 -19.68
N VAL A 272 -4.58 -12.75 -18.83
CA VAL A 272 -4.77 -11.49 -18.08
C VAL A 272 -3.98 -10.38 -18.78
N PHE A 273 -4.65 -9.25 -19.06
CA PHE A 273 -4.03 -8.00 -19.44
C PHE A 273 -4.07 -7.05 -18.25
N ALA A 274 -2.91 -6.72 -17.69
CA ALA A 274 -2.75 -5.72 -16.66
C ALA A 274 -2.17 -4.45 -17.29
N VAL A 275 -2.95 -3.37 -17.29
CA VAL A 275 -2.60 -2.11 -17.93
C VAL A 275 -2.33 -1.05 -16.87
N GLY A 276 -1.24 -0.30 -17.04
CA GLY A 276 -0.85 0.74 -16.09
C GLY A 276 -0.19 1.93 -16.78
N LYS A 277 -0.47 3.15 -16.28
CA LYS A 277 0.24 4.36 -16.72
C LYS A 277 1.61 4.45 -16.07
N SER A 278 2.55 5.02 -16.81
CA SER A 278 3.88 5.32 -16.30
C SER A 278 3.80 6.38 -15.19
N ILE A 279 4.58 6.18 -14.14
CA ILE A 279 4.79 7.20 -13.11
C ILE A 279 5.92 8.16 -13.48
N VAL A 280 6.76 7.77 -14.43
CA VAL A 280 7.89 8.57 -14.95
C VAL A 280 7.42 9.52 -16.04
N ASN A 281 6.66 9.00 -17.00
CA ASN A 281 6.05 9.77 -18.10
C ASN A 281 4.53 9.78 -17.97
N ARG A 282 3.97 10.81 -17.35
CA ARG A 282 2.55 10.91 -17.01
C ARG A 282 1.67 11.47 -18.16
N SER A 283 2.14 11.45 -19.39
CA SER A 283 1.46 12.07 -20.54
C SER A 283 0.32 11.24 -21.14
N SER A 284 0.12 9.98 -20.74
CA SER A 284 -0.91 9.11 -21.32
C SER A 284 -2.32 9.66 -21.16
N LYS A 285 -3.07 9.73 -22.27
CA LYS A 285 -4.45 10.19 -22.33
C LYS A 285 -5.48 9.07 -22.20
N THR A 286 -5.07 7.81 -22.24
CA THR A 286 -5.97 6.66 -22.10
C THR A 286 -6.64 6.63 -20.74
N ASN A 287 -7.97 6.50 -20.67
CA ASN A 287 -8.69 6.12 -19.46
C ASN A 287 -8.71 4.59 -19.37
N ILE A 288 -7.82 4.04 -18.52
CA ILE A 288 -7.64 2.58 -18.43
C ILE A 288 -8.89 1.90 -17.86
N GLY A 289 -9.52 2.48 -16.83
CA GLY A 289 -10.72 1.91 -16.23
C GLY A 289 -11.85 1.71 -17.25
N GLU A 290 -12.14 2.74 -18.04
CA GLU A 290 -13.15 2.66 -19.11
C GLU A 290 -12.75 1.66 -20.21
N LEU A 291 -11.46 1.61 -20.55
CA LEU A 291 -10.97 0.68 -21.57
C LEU A 291 -11.12 -0.78 -21.09
N MET A 292 -10.76 -1.08 -19.86
CA MET A 292 -10.87 -2.45 -19.31
C MET A 292 -12.32 -2.90 -19.18
N LEU A 293 -13.24 -2.00 -18.83
CA LEU A 293 -14.68 -2.30 -18.75
C LEU A 293 -15.25 -2.84 -20.07
N LYS A 294 -14.76 -2.38 -21.24
CA LYS A 294 -15.19 -2.87 -22.57
C LYS A 294 -14.90 -4.36 -22.77
N TYR A 295 -13.93 -4.88 -22.04
CA TYR A 295 -13.51 -6.28 -22.10
C TYR A 295 -13.91 -7.09 -20.85
N GLY A 296 -14.91 -6.61 -20.11
CA GLY A 296 -15.40 -7.28 -18.90
C GLY A 296 -14.50 -7.20 -17.68
N GLY A 297 -13.50 -6.32 -17.74
CA GLY A 297 -12.58 -6.05 -16.64
C GLY A 297 -12.96 -4.86 -15.79
N GLY A 298 -12.00 -4.24 -15.13
CA GLY A 298 -12.19 -3.07 -14.30
C GLY A 298 -10.89 -2.39 -13.92
N GLY A 299 -11.02 -1.28 -13.22
CA GLY A 299 -9.91 -0.47 -12.77
C GLY A 299 -10.31 0.99 -12.56
N HIS A 300 -9.32 1.84 -12.50
CA HIS A 300 -9.48 3.28 -12.44
C HIS A 300 -8.70 3.95 -13.57
N HIS A 301 -8.72 5.28 -13.63
CA HIS A 301 -8.12 6.04 -14.73
C HIS A 301 -6.66 5.67 -15.07
N ALA A 302 -5.85 5.29 -14.08
CA ALA A 302 -4.41 5.04 -14.23
C ALA A 302 -3.99 3.57 -14.26
N ALA A 303 -4.87 2.64 -13.89
CA ALA A 303 -4.56 1.20 -13.88
C ALA A 303 -5.84 0.36 -13.94
N GLY A 304 -5.74 -0.81 -14.56
CA GLY A 304 -6.85 -1.74 -14.66
C GLY A 304 -6.43 -3.08 -15.23
N THR A 305 -7.34 -4.05 -15.14
CA THR A 305 -7.11 -5.41 -15.64
C THR A 305 -8.35 -5.94 -16.34
N CYS A 306 -8.14 -6.81 -17.32
CA CYS A 306 -9.19 -7.69 -17.84
C CYS A 306 -8.66 -9.11 -18.02
N GLN A 307 -9.58 -10.08 -18.00
CA GLN A 307 -9.31 -11.50 -18.23
C GLN A 307 -10.03 -11.92 -19.50
N ILE A 308 -9.29 -12.48 -20.45
CA ILE A 308 -9.77 -12.78 -21.78
C ILE A 308 -9.55 -14.26 -22.09
N GLU A 309 -10.57 -14.90 -22.67
CA GLU A 309 -10.44 -16.28 -23.16
C GLU A 309 -9.32 -16.39 -24.19
N HIS A 310 -8.61 -17.53 -24.21
CA HIS A 310 -7.40 -17.71 -25.01
C HIS A 310 -7.59 -17.46 -26.50
N ASP A 311 -8.71 -17.91 -27.05
CA ASP A 311 -9.05 -17.76 -28.48
C ASP A 311 -9.25 -16.29 -28.92
N ARG A 312 -9.57 -15.43 -27.97
CA ARG A 312 -9.78 -13.98 -28.18
C ARG A 312 -8.58 -13.11 -27.81
N ALA A 313 -7.62 -13.66 -27.03
CA ALA A 313 -6.55 -12.88 -26.43
C ALA A 313 -5.71 -12.09 -27.44
N GLU A 314 -5.32 -12.70 -28.56
CA GLU A 314 -4.53 -12.00 -29.60
C GLU A 314 -5.32 -10.91 -30.33
N ALA A 315 -6.61 -11.10 -30.56
CA ALA A 315 -7.48 -10.07 -31.16
C ALA A 315 -7.63 -8.88 -30.22
N VAL A 316 -7.92 -9.12 -28.95
CA VAL A 316 -8.06 -8.08 -27.91
C VAL A 316 -6.73 -7.34 -27.71
N LEU A 317 -5.59 -8.02 -27.71
CA LEU A 317 -4.29 -7.38 -27.61
C LEU A 317 -4.06 -6.37 -28.75
N LYS A 318 -4.39 -6.76 -29.98
CA LYS A 318 -4.28 -5.85 -31.15
C LYS A 318 -5.19 -4.63 -31.02
N GLU A 319 -6.41 -4.82 -30.53
CA GLU A 319 -7.35 -3.72 -30.28
C GLU A 319 -6.83 -2.77 -29.18
N LEU A 320 -6.30 -3.31 -28.08
CA LEU A 320 -5.70 -2.54 -26.99
C LEU A 320 -4.50 -1.73 -27.49
N ILE A 321 -3.59 -2.34 -28.26
CA ILE A 321 -2.43 -1.65 -28.83
C ILE A 321 -2.90 -0.52 -29.74
N ALA A 322 -3.84 -0.77 -30.65
CA ALA A 322 -4.35 0.22 -31.57
C ALA A 322 -5.00 1.41 -30.83
N LYS A 323 -5.85 1.14 -29.83
CA LYS A 323 -6.54 2.17 -29.05
C LYS A 323 -5.56 3.01 -28.25
N ILE A 324 -4.65 2.37 -27.50
CA ILE A 324 -3.70 3.07 -26.61
C ILE A 324 -2.71 3.92 -27.42
N THR A 325 -2.21 3.39 -28.53
CA THR A 325 -1.28 4.15 -29.41
C THR A 325 -1.97 5.26 -30.17
N HIS A 326 -3.29 5.17 -30.40
CA HIS A 326 -4.09 6.25 -30.98
C HIS A 326 -4.34 7.37 -29.96
N ASP A 327 -4.60 7.04 -28.71
CA ASP A 327 -4.87 8.01 -27.63
C ASP A 327 -3.64 8.89 -27.33
N GLY A 328 -2.44 8.32 -27.37
CA GLY A 328 -1.16 9.01 -27.13
C GLY A 328 -0.73 9.12 -25.68
#